data_13f118087000dc6e7936a8c6ce8af2bf
#
_entry.id   13f118087000dc6e7936a8c6ce8af2bf
#
_cell.length_a   1.000
_cell.length_b   1.000
_cell.length_c   1.000
_cell.angle_alpha   90.00
_cell.angle_beta   90.00
_cell.angle_gamma   90.00
#
_symmetry.space_group_name_H-M   'P 1'
#
loop_
_entity.id
_entity.type
_entity.pdbx_description
1 polymer ?
#
loop_
_entity_poly.entity_id
_entity_poly.type
_entity_poly.pdbx_seq_one_letter_code
_entity_poly.pdbx_strand_id
1 'polypeptide(L)'
;ISLAHLAPFVDVSRKKIRAQVEAEMAELGVEHDEAKLSAIVEKRLREEIRRGVQTIQYQVVTLLTTNGQAPFVTVSMYLGEAKNEQEKKDLAMVIEETLLQRYQGVKNEKGVWVTPAFPKLIYTLDEDNIYPDSPYYYLTELAAKCTARRMVPDYISAKKMRELKGDVYTCMGCRSFLTPDRFTDAGVGNIANALNYEPGKHKYYGRFNQGVVTINLPDVALSSGGNVEKFWQIFEDRLELCHRALQYRHNRLKGTLSDAAPILWQYGACARLKKGEPIDKLLYDGYSTISLRGALRMRKVHDRPQPYGPHGHPVRPADNAENERQVQTMEGSGEHRLFPLRHPA
;
A
#
# COMPACT_ATOMS: atom_id res chain seq x y z
N ILE A 1 4.82 -2.02 3.04
CA ILE A 1 5.31 -2.28 4.41
C ILE A 1 4.13 -2.15 5.35
N SER A 2 3.92 -3.12 6.24
CA SER A 2 2.95 -2.98 7.34
C SER A 2 3.65 -2.53 8.61
N LEU A 3 3.03 -1.58 9.34
CA LEU A 3 3.52 -1.16 10.66
C LEU A 3 3.35 -2.24 11.72
N ALA A 4 2.47 -3.23 11.51
CA ALA A 4 2.31 -4.36 12.42
C ALA A 4 3.62 -5.14 12.62
N HIS A 5 4.54 -5.11 11.65
CA HIS A 5 5.85 -5.72 11.80
C HIS A 5 6.74 -5.02 12.84
N LEU A 6 6.43 -3.78 13.22
CA LEU A 6 7.17 -3.03 14.24
C LEU A 6 6.61 -3.27 15.65
N ALA A 7 5.33 -3.62 15.78
CA ALA A 7 4.67 -3.76 17.07
C ALA A 7 5.37 -4.75 18.03
N PRO A 8 5.86 -5.93 17.61
CA PRO A 8 6.60 -6.81 18.52
C PRO A 8 7.88 -6.20 19.08
N PHE A 9 8.52 -5.29 18.35
CA PHE A 9 9.73 -4.61 18.81
C PHE A 9 9.43 -3.53 19.86
N VAL A 10 8.21 -3.00 19.88
CA VAL A 10 7.78 -2.04 20.91
C VAL A 10 7.79 -2.72 22.29
N ASP A 11 7.36 -3.98 22.39
CA ASP A 11 7.43 -4.74 23.65
C ASP A 11 8.87 -5.03 24.07
N VAL A 12 9.76 -5.31 23.12
CA VAL A 12 11.20 -5.47 23.40
C VAL A 12 11.79 -4.17 23.96
N SER A 13 11.48 -3.02 23.34
CA SER A 13 11.90 -1.71 23.84
C SER A 13 11.32 -1.40 25.21
N ARG A 14 10.04 -1.72 25.46
CA ARG A 14 9.41 -1.55 26.78
C ARG A 14 10.16 -2.30 27.88
N LYS A 15 10.46 -3.57 27.65
CA LYS A 15 11.22 -4.41 28.60
C LYS A 15 12.61 -3.85 28.88
N LYS A 16 13.32 -3.43 27.82
CA LYS A 16 14.64 -2.80 27.94
C LYS A 16 14.57 -1.50 28.75
N ILE A 17 13.63 -0.61 28.42
CA ILE A 17 13.46 0.66 29.13
C ILE A 17 13.11 0.41 30.59
N ARG A 18 12.22 -0.56 30.87
CA ARG A 18 11.85 -0.92 32.23
C ARG A 18 13.07 -1.32 33.06
N ALA A 19 13.88 -2.25 32.54
CA ALA A 19 15.11 -2.68 33.21
C ALA A 19 16.10 -1.53 33.46
N GLN A 20 16.20 -0.57 32.50
CA GLN A 20 17.03 0.63 32.67
C GLN A 20 16.51 1.53 33.79
N VAL A 21 15.21 1.80 33.83
CA VAL A 21 14.59 2.66 34.85
C VAL A 21 14.70 2.03 36.23
N GLU A 22 14.48 0.70 36.35
CA GLU A 22 14.64 -0.05 37.60
C GLU A 22 16.09 0.06 38.12
N ALA A 23 17.08 -0.10 37.25
CA ALA A 23 18.49 0.04 37.61
C ALA A 23 18.83 1.48 38.08
N GLU A 24 18.35 2.50 37.35
CA GLU A 24 18.53 3.92 37.72
C GLU A 24 17.88 4.25 39.08
N MET A 25 16.65 3.72 39.34
CA MET A 25 15.97 3.92 40.62
C MET A 25 16.75 3.26 41.77
N ALA A 26 17.28 2.05 41.55
CA ALA A 26 18.09 1.38 42.54
C ALA A 26 19.41 2.11 42.85
N GLU A 27 20.09 2.63 41.81
CA GLU A 27 21.32 3.41 41.95
C GLU A 27 21.10 4.72 42.74
N LEU A 28 19.95 5.36 42.50
CA LEU A 28 19.57 6.63 43.17
C LEU A 28 18.95 6.40 44.56
N GLY A 29 18.75 5.16 45.00
CA GLY A 29 18.13 4.83 46.27
C GLY A 29 16.64 5.25 46.34
N VAL A 30 15.97 5.35 45.19
CA VAL A 30 14.54 5.70 45.12
C VAL A 30 13.70 4.47 45.45
N GLU A 31 12.74 4.63 46.37
CA GLU A 31 11.83 3.56 46.73
C GLU A 31 11.02 3.08 45.52
N HIS A 32 10.87 1.77 45.39
CA HIS A 32 10.17 1.15 44.30
C HIS A 32 8.68 1.48 44.35
N ASP A 33 8.19 2.20 43.34
CA ASP A 33 6.80 2.57 43.14
C ASP A 33 6.40 2.14 41.72
N GLU A 34 5.62 1.08 41.61
CA GLU A 34 5.22 0.49 40.33
C GLU A 34 4.44 1.48 39.43
N ALA A 35 3.63 2.34 40.01
CA ALA A 35 2.87 3.33 39.24
C ALA A 35 3.80 4.39 38.63
N LYS A 36 4.75 4.88 39.40
CA LYS A 36 5.78 5.81 38.91
C LYS A 36 6.70 5.17 37.86
N LEU A 37 7.15 3.94 38.13
CA LEU A 37 7.96 3.16 37.21
C LEU A 37 7.26 3.01 35.87
N SER A 38 5.99 2.53 35.88
CA SER A 38 5.20 2.35 34.68
C SER A 38 4.98 3.67 33.90
N ALA A 39 4.74 4.77 34.59
CA ALA A 39 4.58 6.08 33.96
C ALA A 39 5.87 6.57 33.28
N ILE A 40 7.03 6.37 33.92
CA ILE A 40 8.35 6.72 33.35
C ILE A 40 8.64 5.84 32.14
N VAL A 41 8.39 4.55 32.25
CA VAL A 41 8.60 3.57 31.15
C VAL A 41 7.74 3.96 29.94
N GLU A 42 6.45 4.22 30.13
CA GLU A 42 5.55 4.61 29.05
C GLU A 42 5.96 5.93 28.38
N LYS A 43 6.38 6.92 29.16
CA LYS A 43 6.91 8.18 28.63
C LYS A 43 8.15 7.96 27.76
N ARG A 44 9.13 7.20 28.25
CA ARG A 44 10.38 6.92 27.51
C ARG A 44 10.10 6.09 26.26
N LEU A 45 9.16 5.13 26.35
CA LEU A 45 8.75 4.31 25.22
C LEU A 45 8.14 5.15 24.10
N ARG A 46 7.26 6.09 24.43
CA ARG A 46 6.69 7.03 23.44
C ARG A 46 7.78 7.88 22.78
N GLU A 47 8.78 8.30 23.53
CA GLU A 47 9.93 9.04 22.98
C GLU A 47 10.77 8.18 22.04
N GLU A 48 10.97 6.90 22.37
CA GLU A 48 11.68 5.95 21.50
C GLU A 48 10.92 5.67 20.21
N ILE A 49 9.60 5.44 20.30
CA ILE A 49 8.72 5.28 19.11
C ILE A 49 8.80 6.53 18.23
N ARG A 50 8.73 7.73 18.82
CA ARG A 50 8.84 8.99 18.09
C ARG A 50 10.14 9.10 17.32
N ARG A 51 11.27 8.78 17.95
CA ARG A 51 12.60 8.78 17.30
C ARG A 51 12.67 7.73 16.20
N GLY A 52 12.13 6.53 16.43
CA GLY A 52 12.08 5.44 15.44
C GLY A 52 11.26 5.83 14.20
N VAL A 53 10.08 6.38 14.38
CA VAL A 53 9.22 6.85 13.27
C VAL A 53 9.89 8.01 12.52
N GLN A 54 10.52 8.94 13.23
CA GLN A 54 11.29 10.02 12.61
C GLN A 54 12.45 9.49 11.77
N THR A 55 13.16 8.48 12.26
CA THR A 55 14.25 7.84 11.53
C THR A 55 13.73 7.20 10.23
N ILE A 56 12.62 6.47 10.29
CA ILE A 56 11.98 5.88 9.10
C ILE A 56 11.61 6.97 8.09
N GLN A 57 10.95 8.03 8.56
CA GLN A 57 10.55 9.14 7.69
C GLN A 57 11.76 9.84 7.07
N TYR A 58 12.79 10.10 7.85
CA TYR A 58 14.04 10.69 7.37
C TYR A 58 14.70 9.84 6.29
N GLN A 59 14.84 8.54 6.54
CA GLN A 59 15.44 7.61 5.58
C GLN A 59 14.65 7.57 4.26
N VAL A 60 13.31 7.49 4.33
CA VAL A 60 12.48 7.45 3.12
C VAL A 60 12.58 8.75 2.32
N VAL A 61 12.72 9.90 2.98
CA VAL A 61 12.77 11.20 2.31
C VAL A 61 14.16 11.51 1.74
N THR A 62 15.21 11.02 2.37
CA THR A 62 16.60 11.33 1.98
C THR A 62 17.24 10.30 1.06
N LEU A 63 16.72 9.06 1.06
CA LEU A 63 17.22 8.02 0.17
C LEU A 63 16.74 8.25 -1.26
N LEU A 64 17.68 8.07 -2.19
CA LEU A 64 17.40 8.02 -3.61
C LEU A 64 17.73 6.62 -4.15
N THR A 65 16.95 6.16 -5.12
CA THR A 65 17.30 4.97 -5.88
C THR A 65 18.54 5.26 -6.76
N THR A 66 19.17 4.22 -7.29
CA THR A 66 20.30 4.36 -8.20
C THR A 66 19.99 5.23 -9.41
N ASN A 67 18.72 5.35 -9.78
CA ASN A 67 18.25 6.21 -10.88
C ASN A 67 17.88 7.64 -10.43
N GLY A 68 18.19 8.04 -9.20
CA GLY A 68 17.88 9.36 -8.67
C GLY A 68 16.40 9.58 -8.33
N GLN A 69 15.60 8.53 -8.22
CA GLN A 69 14.19 8.61 -7.87
C GLN A 69 13.98 8.42 -6.36
N ALA A 70 12.97 9.09 -5.80
CA ALA A 70 12.52 8.81 -4.44
C ALA A 70 11.99 7.36 -4.33
N PRO A 71 12.27 6.65 -3.21
CA PRO A 71 11.76 5.31 -2.99
C PRO A 71 10.23 5.29 -3.00
N PHE A 72 9.62 4.46 -3.82
CA PHE A 72 8.18 4.30 -3.85
C PHE A 72 7.74 3.35 -2.72
N VAL A 73 7.59 3.90 -1.53
CA VAL A 73 7.24 3.16 -0.31
C VAL A 73 5.80 3.44 0.09
N THR A 74 5.05 2.38 0.36
CA THR A 74 3.71 2.45 0.95
C THR A 74 3.73 1.80 2.33
N VAL A 75 3.14 2.46 3.29
CA VAL A 75 2.99 2.01 4.68
C VAL A 75 1.52 1.74 4.95
N SER A 76 1.22 0.51 5.35
CA SER A 76 -0.11 0.07 5.78
C SER A 76 -0.24 0.23 7.29
N MET A 77 -1.36 0.80 7.70
CA MET A 77 -1.76 1.06 9.07
C MET A 77 -3.09 0.36 9.33
N TYR A 78 -3.03 -0.91 9.74
CA TYR A 78 -4.19 -1.74 10.00
C TYR A 78 -4.06 -2.43 11.36
N LEU A 79 -4.94 -2.10 12.31
CA LEU A 79 -4.91 -2.65 13.66
C LEU A 79 -5.24 -4.14 13.71
N GLY A 80 -6.05 -4.63 12.76
CA GLY A 80 -6.41 -6.05 12.67
C GLY A 80 -5.27 -6.99 12.29
N GLU A 81 -4.07 -6.49 11.96
CA GLU A 81 -2.88 -7.33 11.76
C GLU A 81 -2.20 -7.73 13.09
N ALA A 82 -2.56 -7.09 14.21
CA ALA A 82 -2.01 -7.42 15.52
C ALA A 82 -2.48 -8.80 16.00
N LYS A 83 -1.59 -9.55 16.63
CA LYS A 83 -1.85 -10.93 17.05
C LYS A 83 -2.53 -11.04 18.41
N ASN A 84 -2.44 -9.97 19.21
CA ASN A 84 -3.04 -9.88 20.55
C ASN A 84 -3.28 -8.43 20.94
N GLU A 85 -3.99 -8.22 22.04
CA GLU A 85 -4.39 -6.88 22.49
C GLU A 85 -3.20 -5.98 22.87
N GLN A 86 -2.12 -6.54 23.42
CA GLN A 86 -0.93 -5.73 23.72
C GLN A 86 -0.24 -5.27 22.43
N GLU A 87 -0.07 -6.18 21.49
CA GLU A 87 0.50 -5.84 20.16
C GLU A 87 -0.38 -4.82 19.44
N LYS A 88 -1.70 -4.89 19.60
CA LYS A 88 -2.64 -3.91 19.05
C LYS A 88 -2.46 -2.52 19.65
N LYS A 89 -2.31 -2.43 20.97
CA LYS A 89 -2.00 -1.17 21.66
C LYS A 89 -0.65 -0.60 21.20
N ASP A 90 0.34 -1.44 21.08
CA ASP A 90 1.67 -1.05 20.63
C ASP A 90 1.66 -0.57 19.18
N LEU A 91 0.93 -1.27 18.32
CA LEU A 91 0.70 -0.85 16.94
C LEU A 91 -0.04 0.49 16.86
N ALA A 92 -1.04 0.69 17.71
CA ALA A 92 -1.78 1.95 17.78
C ALA A 92 -0.86 3.14 18.12
N MET A 93 0.09 2.98 19.04
CA MET A 93 1.09 4.02 19.34
C MET A 93 2.00 4.33 18.16
N VAL A 94 2.40 3.32 17.39
CA VAL A 94 3.23 3.53 16.19
C VAL A 94 2.43 4.23 15.09
N ILE A 95 1.15 3.88 14.92
CA ILE A 95 0.24 4.53 13.97
C ILE A 95 0.01 6.00 14.38
N GLU A 96 -0.29 6.24 15.65
CA GLU A 96 -0.48 7.59 16.20
C GLU A 96 0.72 8.49 15.88
N GLU A 97 1.92 8.05 16.22
CA GLU A 97 3.13 8.82 15.99
C GLU A 97 3.41 9.01 14.49
N THR A 98 3.13 8.02 13.67
CA THR A 98 3.27 8.14 12.20
C THR A 98 2.35 9.22 11.64
N LEU A 99 1.10 9.28 12.12
CA LEU A 99 0.13 10.30 11.73
C LEU A 99 0.51 11.68 12.25
N LEU A 100 0.98 11.80 13.50
CA LEU A 100 1.45 13.06 14.10
C LEU A 100 2.61 13.65 13.31
N GLN A 101 3.61 12.86 12.99
CA GLN A 101 4.76 13.31 12.20
C GLN A 101 4.37 13.66 10.75
N ARG A 102 3.44 12.91 10.15
CA ARG A 102 2.92 13.27 8.84
C ARG A 102 2.11 14.56 8.89
N TYR A 103 1.31 14.77 9.92
CA TYR A 103 0.58 16.03 10.15
C TYR A 103 1.53 17.22 10.28
N GLN A 104 2.63 17.06 11.00
CA GLN A 104 3.69 18.07 11.08
C GLN A 104 4.34 18.32 9.72
N GLY A 105 4.68 17.27 8.98
CA GLY A 105 5.45 17.32 7.74
C GLY A 105 6.96 17.31 7.97
N VAL A 106 7.71 17.65 6.92
CA VAL A 106 9.16 17.80 6.96
C VAL A 106 9.56 19.21 6.57
N LYS A 107 10.64 19.73 7.14
CA LYS A 107 11.21 21.02 6.72
C LYS A 107 12.03 20.83 5.45
N ASN A 108 11.78 21.67 4.46
CA ASN A 108 12.65 21.79 3.29
C ASN A 108 13.88 22.67 3.61
N GLU A 109 14.76 22.85 2.64
CA GLU A 109 15.98 23.67 2.75
C GLU A 109 15.71 25.12 3.18
N LYS A 110 14.52 25.63 2.85
CA LYS A 110 14.09 27.00 3.22
C LYS A 110 13.41 27.05 4.60
N GLY A 111 13.43 25.95 5.36
CA GLY A 111 12.78 25.87 6.67
C GLY A 111 11.25 25.78 6.64
N VAL A 112 10.63 25.64 5.46
CA VAL A 112 9.18 25.54 5.30
C VAL A 112 8.74 24.10 5.48
N TRP A 113 7.65 23.89 6.25
CA TRP A 113 7.04 22.60 6.45
C TRP A 113 6.25 22.15 5.22
N VAL A 114 6.70 21.09 4.58
CA VAL A 114 6.10 20.51 3.38
C VAL A 114 5.62 19.07 3.63
N THR A 115 4.71 18.61 2.78
CA THR A 115 4.27 17.22 2.81
C THR A 115 5.25 16.37 1.99
N PRO A 116 5.94 15.38 2.58
CA PRO A 116 6.79 14.48 1.82
C PRO A 116 5.94 13.60 0.88
N ALA A 117 6.45 13.35 -0.32
CA ALA A 117 5.78 12.50 -1.29
C ALA A 117 5.65 11.04 -0.81
N PHE A 118 6.66 10.57 -0.06
CA PHE A 118 6.73 9.21 0.49
C PHE A 118 7.11 9.24 1.99
N PRO A 119 6.79 8.17 2.73
CA PRO A 119 5.99 7.02 2.33
C PRO A 119 4.53 7.41 2.05
N LYS A 120 3.86 6.70 1.15
CA LYS A 120 2.39 6.77 1.07
C LYS A 120 1.82 6.07 2.29
N LEU A 121 0.82 6.68 2.92
CA LEU A 121 0.16 6.14 4.09
C LEU A 121 -1.21 5.62 3.70
N ILE A 122 -1.51 4.38 4.07
CA ILE A 122 -2.81 3.74 3.88
C ILE A 122 -3.37 3.39 5.25
N TYR A 123 -4.49 3.98 5.61
CA TYR A 123 -5.16 3.76 6.88
C TYR A 123 -6.41 2.89 6.67
N THR A 124 -6.49 1.78 7.39
CA THR A 124 -7.61 0.85 7.28
C THR A 124 -8.65 1.14 8.34
N LEU A 125 -9.86 1.44 7.89
CA LEU A 125 -11.04 1.65 8.73
C LEU A 125 -11.69 0.31 9.05
N ASP A 126 -11.87 0.01 10.33
CA ASP A 126 -12.52 -1.19 10.84
C ASP A 126 -13.39 -0.85 12.06
N GLU A 127 -14.09 -1.82 12.61
CA GLU A 127 -15.04 -1.63 13.71
C GLU A 127 -14.39 -1.05 14.99
N ASP A 128 -13.12 -1.35 15.21
CA ASP A 128 -12.35 -0.88 16.37
C ASP A 128 -11.88 0.58 16.28
N ASN A 129 -12.06 1.24 15.13
CA ASN A 129 -11.59 2.62 14.94
C ASN A 129 -12.55 3.54 14.16
N ILE A 130 -13.73 3.05 13.71
CA ILE A 130 -14.61 3.83 12.84
C ILE A 130 -15.74 4.54 13.60
N TYR A 131 -16.14 4.03 14.74
CA TYR A 131 -17.24 4.59 15.55
C TYR A 131 -16.71 5.44 16.71
N PRO A 132 -17.42 6.52 17.10
CA PRO A 132 -16.98 7.41 18.19
C PRO A 132 -16.73 6.71 19.54
N ASP A 133 -17.40 5.62 19.81
CA ASP A 133 -17.26 4.77 20.99
C ASP A 133 -16.21 3.66 20.84
N SER A 134 -15.61 3.53 19.66
CA SER A 134 -14.55 2.55 19.42
C SER A 134 -13.26 2.94 20.15
N PRO A 135 -12.51 1.96 20.68
CA PRO A 135 -11.34 2.23 21.53
C PRO A 135 -10.21 2.97 20.80
N TYR A 136 -10.15 2.88 19.47
CA TYR A 136 -9.13 3.52 18.65
C TYR A 136 -9.68 4.59 17.71
N TYR A 137 -10.89 5.11 17.96
CA TYR A 137 -11.51 6.19 17.16
C TYR A 137 -10.64 7.44 17.08
N TYR A 138 -9.91 7.75 18.15
CA TYR A 138 -8.97 8.89 18.18
C TYR A 138 -7.92 8.85 17.06
N LEU A 139 -7.52 7.65 16.61
CA LEU A 139 -6.62 7.50 15.45
C LEU A 139 -7.30 7.93 14.15
N THR A 140 -8.58 7.64 13.99
CA THR A 140 -9.37 8.07 12.82
C THR A 140 -9.56 9.58 12.80
N GLU A 141 -9.84 10.20 13.97
CA GLU A 141 -9.87 11.66 14.07
C GLU A 141 -8.51 12.29 13.71
N LEU A 142 -7.42 11.72 14.20
CA LEU A 142 -6.06 12.18 13.89
C LEU A 142 -5.75 11.99 12.39
N ALA A 143 -6.14 10.85 11.81
CA ALA A 143 -6.00 10.59 10.39
C ALA A 143 -6.79 11.60 9.55
N ALA A 144 -8.03 11.91 9.94
CA ALA A 144 -8.86 12.94 9.29
C ALA A 144 -8.21 14.33 9.36
N LYS A 145 -7.70 14.73 10.53
CA LYS A 145 -6.94 15.99 10.71
C LYS A 145 -5.71 16.01 9.81
N CYS A 146 -4.99 14.89 9.72
CA CYS A 146 -3.84 14.74 8.85
C CYS A 146 -4.23 14.89 7.38
N THR A 147 -5.33 14.26 6.95
CA THR A 147 -5.82 14.35 5.57
C THR A 147 -6.23 15.78 5.22
N ALA A 148 -6.92 16.47 6.10
CA ALA A 148 -7.33 17.85 5.88
C ALA A 148 -6.14 18.79 5.64
N ARG A 149 -5.00 18.52 6.27
CA ARG A 149 -3.79 19.36 6.15
C ARG A 149 -2.80 18.88 5.08
N ARG A 150 -2.70 17.56 4.89
CA ARG A 150 -1.62 16.93 4.10
C ARG A 150 -2.11 16.08 2.94
N MET A 151 -3.42 15.90 2.78
CA MET A 151 -4.07 15.05 1.78
C MET A 151 -3.66 13.56 1.87
N VAL A 152 -3.23 13.13 3.03
CA VAL A 152 -2.90 11.75 3.40
C VAL A 152 -3.30 11.51 4.86
N PRO A 153 -3.60 10.26 5.27
CA PRO A 153 -3.51 9.01 4.52
C PRO A 153 -4.64 8.80 3.52
N ASP A 154 -4.47 7.79 2.65
CA ASP A 154 -5.56 7.17 1.91
C ASP A 154 -6.29 6.18 2.82
N TYR A 155 -7.59 5.95 2.57
CA TYR A 155 -8.43 5.09 3.41
C TYR A 155 -8.86 3.83 2.68
N ILE A 156 -8.90 2.71 3.43
CA ILE A 156 -9.46 1.43 2.99
C ILE A 156 -10.49 0.98 4.00
N SER A 157 -11.68 0.57 3.52
CA SER A 157 -12.69 -0.05 4.38
C SER A 157 -12.42 -1.54 4.51
N ALA A 158 -12.11 -2.00 5.73
CA ALA A 158 -11.96 -3.43 6.03
C ALA A 158 -13.24 -4.20 5.74
N LYS A 159 -14.41 -3.64 6.09
CA LYS A 159 -15.71 -4.24 5.79
C LYS A 159 -15.88 -4.49 4.30
N LYS A 160 -15.64 -3.47 3.46
CA LYS A 160 -15.75 -3.62 2.00
C LYS A 160 -14.71 -4.57 1.42
N MET A 161 -13.51 -4.58 1.97
CA MET A 161 -12.47 -5.52 1.57
C MET A 161 -12.91 -6.96 1.85
N ARG A 162 -13.45 -7.25 3.05
CA ARG A 162 -13.97 -8.57 3.40
C ARG A 162 -15.15 -8.98 2.50
N GLU A 163 -16.08 -8.06 2.22
CA GLU A 163 -17.21 -8.33 1.33
C GLU A 163 -16.76 -8.69 -0.09
N LEU A 164 -15.81 -7.94 -0.65
CA LEU A 164 -15.39 -8.08 -2.04
C LEU A 164 -14.31 -9.15 -2.24
N LYS A 165 -13.38 -9.28 -1.29
CA LYS A 165 -12.17 -10.11 -1.41
C LYS A 165 -12.10 -11.26 -0.41
N GLY A 166 -13.04 -11.35 0.51
CA GLY A 166 -13.12 -12.39 1.55
C GLY A 166 -12.30 -12.09 2.78
N ASP A 167 -11.36 -11.15 2.72
CA ASP A 167 -10.48 -10.78 3.81
C ASP A 167 -9.88 -9.39 3.60
N VAL A 168 -9.12 -8.90 4.59
CA VAL A 168 -8.39 -7.64 4.49
C VAL A 168 -6.95 -7.89 4.07
N TYR A 169 -6.54 -7.31 2.96
CA TYR A 169 -5.22 -7.48 2.37
C TYR A 169 -4.46 -6.16 2.34
N THR A 170 -3.16 -6.23 2.61
CA THR A 170 -2.26 -5.09 2.43
C THR A 170 -2.09 -4.79 0.95
N CYS A 171 -2.18 -3.53 0.58
CA CYS A 171 -1.93 -3.11 -0.80
C CYS A 171 -0.43 -3.17 -1.15
N MET A 172 -0.15 -3.39 -2.42
CA MET A 172 1.17 -3.27 -3.01
C MET A 172 1.24 -1.99 -3.84
N GLY A 173 2.23 -1.17 -3.57
CA GLY A 173 2.32 0.15 -4.18
C GLY A 173 1.18 1.06 -3.71
N CYS A 174 0.38 1.61 -4.63
CA CYS A 174 -0.70 2.52 -4.26
C CYS A 174 -1.95 1.79 -3.77
N ARG A 175 -2.53 0.91 -4.58
CA ARG A 175 -3.81 0.21 -4.29
C ARG A 175 -3.94 -1.10 -5.07
N SER A 176 -2.85 -1.77 -5.38
CA SER A 176 -2.90 -3.12 -5.96
C SER A 176 -2.95 -4.16 -4.86
N PHE A 177 -3.78 -5.18 -5.06
CA PHE A 177 -3.94 -6.26 -4.10
C PHE A 177 -3.71 -7.59 -4.81
N LEU A 178 -2.92 -8.49 -4.21
CA LEU A 178 -2.92 -9.90 -4.55
C LEU A 178 -3.88 -10.60 -3.59
N THR A 179 -5.00 -11.04 -4.11
CA THR A 179 -6.09 -11.66 -3.35
C THR A 179 -6.51 -12.96 -4.00
N PRO A 180 -7.09 -13.92 -3.25
CA PRO A 180 -7.74 -15.08 -3.86
C PRO A 180 -8.84 -14.64 -4.81
N ASP A 181 -8.91 -15.26 -5.98
CA ASP A 181 -10.06 -15.11 -6.86
C ASP A 181 -11.22 -15.92 -6.29
N ARG A 182 -12.32 -15.25 -5.99
CA ARG A 182 -13.54 -15.86 -5.45
C ARG A 182 -14.58 -16.16 -6.52
N PHE A 183 -14.34 -15.78 -7.75
CA PHE A 183 -15.34 -15.79 -8.81
C PHE A 183 -15.02 -16.77 -9.94
N THR A 184 -13.77 -17.19 -10.08
CA THR A 184 -13.37 -18.14 -11.13
C THR A 184 -12.57 -19.30 -10.55
N ASP A 185 -12.93 -20.53 -10.92
CA ASP A 185 -12.21 -21.74 -10.52
C ASP A 185 -10.90 -21.94 -11.31
N ALA A 186 -10.78 -21.29 -12.46
CA ALA A 186 -9.63 -21.39 -13.36
C ALA A 186 -8.55 -20.35 -13.11
N GLY A 187 -8.53 -19.73 -11.97
CA GLY A 187 -7.78 -18.53 -11.64
C GLY A 187 -6.29 -18.55 -11.92
N VAL A 188 -5.90 -18.19 -13.14
CA VAL A 188 -4.51 -17.91 -13.53
C VAL A 188 -4.04 -16.70 -12.75
N GLY A 189 -4.29 -16.14 -11.90
CA GLY A 189 -3.87 -15.05 -11.04
C GLY A 189 -4.36 -15.26 -9.62
N ASN A 190 -4.99 -16.41 -9.38
CA ASN A 190 -5.55 -16.72 -8.08
C ASN A 190 -4.45 -17.07 -7.10
N ILE A 191 -4.31 -16.26 -6.04
CA ILE A 191 -3.33 -16.50 -4.98
C ILE A 191 -3.53 -17.86 -4.29
N ALA A 192 -4.75 -18.45 -4.34
CA ALA A 192 -5.02 -19.77 -3.80
C ALA A 192 -4.23 -20.88 -4.53
N ASN A 193 -3.83 -20.66 -5.77
CA ASN A 193 -3.01 -21.58 -6.55
C ASN A 193 -1.49 -21.35 -6.36
N ALA A 194 -1.09 -20.40 -5.54
CA ALA A 194 0.30 -20.15 -5.27
C ALA A 194 0.94 -21.28 -4.46
N LEU A 195 2.18 -21.64 -4.80
CA LEU A 195 2.92 -22.72 -4.15
C LEU A 195 3.06 -22.59 -2.62
N ASN A 196 2.91 -21.37 -2.11
CA ASN A 196 3.02 -21.06 -0.68
C ASN A 196 1.71 -20.56 -0.08
N TYR A 197 0.58 -20.79 -0.74
CA TYR A 197 -0.73 -20.47 -0.19
C TYR A 197 -1.13 -21.52 0.86
N GLU A 198 -1.47 -21.04 2.05
CA GLU A 198 -2.02 -21.83 3.14
C GLU A 198 -3.46 -21.35 3.40
N PRO A 199 -4.50 -22.18 3.16
CA PRO A 199 -5.88 -21.80 3.42
C PRO A 199 -6.09 -21.35 4.88
N GLY A 200 -6.82 -20.25 5.07
CA GLY A 200 -7.09 -19.69 6.40
C GLY A 200 -5.95 -18.95 7.04
N LYS A 201 -4.76 -18.91 6.44
CA LYS A 201 -3.62 -18.16 6.94
C LYS A 201 -3.45 -16.84 6.18
N HIS A 202 -3.58 -15.75 6.89
CA HIS A 202 -3.37 -14.42 6.32
C HIS A 202 -1.92 -14.22 5.89
N LYS A 203 -1.73 -13.63 4.71
CA LYS A 203 -0.41 -13.28 4.22
C LYS A 203 -0.36 -11.80 3.87
N TYR A 204 0.16 -11.01 4.78
CA TYR A 204 0.28 -9.56 4.64
C TYR A 204 1.57 -9.10 3.97
N TYR A 205 2.53 -9.99 3.73
CA TYR A 205 3.87 -9.68 3.19
C TYR A 205 4.37 -10.77 2.22
N GLY A 206 5.53 -10.55 1.63
CA GLY A 206 6.17 -11.51 0.74
C GLY A 206 5.62 -11.52 -0.68
N ARG A 207 4.88 -10.47 -1.05
CA ARG A 207 4.31 -10.29 -2.39
C ARG A 207 4.88 -9.02 -3.01
N PHE A 208 5.05 -9.00 -4.31
CA PHE A 208 5.65 -7.86 -4.99
C PHE A 208 5.07 -7.63 -6.39
N ASN A 209 5.29 -6.44 -6.93
CA ASN A 209 4.93 -6.07 -8.29
C ASN A 209 6.19 -6.04 -9.15
N GLN A 210 6.19 -6.81 -10.24
CA GLN A 210 7.32 -6.90 -11.17
C GLN A 210 7.50 -5.60 -11.97
N GLY A 211 6.44 -4.82 -12.15
CA GLY A 211 6.49 -3.56 -12.85
C GLY A 211 5.13 -3.03 -13.25
N VAL A 212 5.11 -1.76 -13.64
CA VAL A 212 3.92 -1.04 -14.08
C VAL A 212 4.21 -0.39 -15.43
N VAL A 213 3.27 -0.49 -16.35
CA VAL A 213 3.23 0.31 -17.58
C VAL A 213 1.98 1.18 -17.55
N THR A 214 2.10 2.44 -17.93
CA THR A 214 0.99 3.39 -17.85
C THR A 214 0.57 3.82 -19.26
N ILE A 215 -0.73 3.73 -19.55
CA ILE A 215 -1.31 4.32 -20.76
C ILE A 215 -1.69 5.78 -20.45
N ASN A 216 -1.24 6.68 -21.32
CA ASN A 216 -1.68 8.08 -21.29
C ASN A 216 -3.02 8.21 -22.03
N LEU A 217 -4.13 7.98 -21.34
CA LEU A 217 -5.47 8.09 -21.93
C LEU A 217 -5.82 9.47 -22.49
N PRO A 218 -5.43 10.59 -21.85
CA PRO A 218 -5.53 11.91 -22.47
C PRO A 218 -4.85 12.00 -23.84
N ASP A 219 -3.67 11.42 -24.01
CA ASP A 219 -2.97 11.39 -25.30
C ASP A 219 -3.75 10.58 -26.34
N VAL A 220 -4.28 9.41 -25.97
CA VAL A 220 -5.13 8.60 -26.85
C VAL A 220 -6.36 9.40 -27.30
N ALA A 221 -7.02 10.09 -26.36
CA ALA A 221 -8.21 10.89 -26.66
C ALA A 221 -7.90 12.09 -27.55
N LEU A 222 -6.81 12.81 -27.31
CA LEU A 222 -6.36 13.93 -28.16
C LEU A 222 -5.99 13.44 -29.55
N SER A 223 -5.25 12.35 -29.66
CA SER A 223 -4.83 11.76 -30.93
C SER A 223 -6.00 11.24 -31.78
N SER A 224 -7.12 10.90 -31.14
CA SER A 224 -8.33 10.48 -31.85
C SER A 224 -9.07 11.67 -32.58
N GLY A 225 -8.76 12.90 -32.18
CA GLY A 225 -9.40 14.09 -32.73
C GLY A 225 -10.89 14.17 -32.44
N GLY A 226 -11.40 13.50 -31.42
CA GLY A 226 -12.83 13.42 -31.07
C GLY A 226 -13.60 12.31 -31.80
N ASN A 227 -12.93 11.50 -32.60
CA ASN A 227 -13.51 10.32 -33.23
C ASN A 227 -13.41 9.11 -32.28
N VAL A 228 -14.56 8.57 -31.88
CA VAL A 228 -14.63 7.46 -30.88
C VAL A 228 -14.07 6.15 -31.46
N GLU A 229 -14.33 5.82 -32.71
CA GLU A 229 -13.82 4.61 -33.34
C GLU A 229 -12.28 4.65 -33.42
N LYS A 230 -11.73 5.79 -33.84
CA LYS A 230 -10.29 6.02 -33.86
C LYS A 230 -9.67 6.00 -32.46
N PHE A 231 -10.42 6.47 -31.43
CA PHE A 231 -9.99 6.37 -30.03
C PHE A 231 -9.76 4.91 -29.64
N TRP A 232 -10.73 4.05 -29.89
CA TRP A 232 -10.63 2.63 -29.55
C TRP A 232 -9.51 1.93 -30.33
N GLN A 233 -9.35 2.24 -31.60
CA GLN A 233 -8.25 1.70 -32.38
C GLN A 233 -6.88 2.07 -31.80
N ILE A 234 -6.65 3.35 -31.49
CA ILE A 234 -5.39 3.81 -30.87
C ILE A 234 -5.22 3.19 -29.49
N PHE A 235 -6.30 3.04 -28.73
CA PHE A 235 -6.27 2.43 -27.40
C PHE A 235 -5.83 0.96 -27.46
N GLU A 236 -6.40 0.16 -28.36
CA GLU A 236 -6.03 -1.23 -28.56
C GLU A 236 -4.55 -1.37 -28.99
N ASP A 237 -4.09 -0.55 -29.91
CA ASP A 237 -2.67 -0.54 -30.33
C ASP A 237 -1.75 -0.24 -29.15
N ARG A 238 -2.12 0.71 -28.28
CA ARG A 238 -1.36 1.04 -27.07
C ARG A 238 -1.42 -0.07 -26.02
N LEU A 239 -2.55 -0.75 -25.89
CA LEU A 239 -2.69 -1.92 -25.01
C LEU A 239 -1.72 -3.03 -25.42
N GLU A 240 -1.65 -3.34 -26.73
CA GLU A 240 -0.72 -4.36 -27.21
C GLU A 240 0.74 -3.98 -26.94
N LEU A 241 1.11 -2.72 -27.13
CA LEU A 241 2.45 -2.24 -26.77
C LEU A 241 2.74 -2.38 -25.28
N CYS A 242 1.76 -2.05 -24.42
CA CYS A 242 1.89 -2.22 -22.98
C CYS A 242 2.04 -3.70 -22.60
N HIS A 243 1.27 -4.59 -23.21
CA HIS A 243 1.37 -6.03 -23.02
C HIS A 243 2.79 -6.52 -23.34
N ARG A 244 3.30 -6.18 -24.51
CA ARG A 244 4.67 -6.54 -24.93
C ARG A 244 5.74 -5.99 -23.97
N ALA A 245 5.57 -4.76 -23.51
CA ALA A 245 6.48 -4.14 -22.54
C ALA A 245 6.47 -4.88 -21.18
N LEU A 246 5.28 -5.30 -20.71
CA LEU A 246 5.15 -6.08 -19.47
C LEU A 246 5.76 -7.48 -19.62
N GLN A 247 5.51 -8.15 -20.74
CA GLN A 247 6.15 -9.44 -21.06
C GLN A 247 7.67 -9.34 -21.12
N TYR A 248 8.19 -8.29 -21.76
CA TYR A 248 9.62 -8.04 -21.80
C TYR A 248 10.22 -7.89 -20.40
N ARG A 249 9.57 -7.10 -19.53
CA ARG A 249 10.00 -6.94 -18.13
C ARG A 249 10.02 -8.27 -17.39
N HIS A 250 8.94 -9.04 -17.50
CA HIS A 250 8.86 -10.36 -16.87
C HIS A 250 9.99 -11.28 -17.35
N ASN A 251 10.20 -11.36 -18.67
CA ASN A 251 11.25 -12.21 -19.24
C ASN A 251 12.66 -11.79 -18.81
N ARG A 252 12.88 -10.49 -18.56
CA ARG A 252 14.17 -9.99 -18.06
C ARG A 252 14.44 -10.37 -16.61
N LEU A 253 13.42 -10.70 -15.83
CA LEU A 253 13.59 -11.17 -14.45
C LEU A 253 13.89 -12.65 -14.35
N LYS A 254 13.55 -13.44 -15.37
CA LYS A 254 13.84 -14.88 -15.40
C LYS A 254 15.33 -15.15 -15.30
N GLY A 255 15.69 -16.15 -14.53
CA GLY A 255 17.09 -16.53 -14.28
C GLY A 255 17.82 -15.58 -13.32
N THR A 256 17.16 -14.54 -12.78
CA THR A 256 17.77 -13.69 -11.76
C THR A 256 18.03 -14.51 -10.51
N LEU A 257 19.28 -14.46 -10.01
CA LEU A 257 19.64 -15.17 -8.79
C LEU A 257 19.26 -14.39 -7.54
N SER A 258 18.98 -15.10 -6.47
CA SER A 258 18.63 -14.52 -5.16
C SER A 258 19.69 -13.56 -4.62
N ASP A 259 20.93 -13.68 -5.09
CA ASP A 259 22.05 -12.80 -4.72
C ASP A 259 21.91 -11.38 -5.28
N ALA A 260 21.08 -11.17 -6.31
CA ALA A 260 20.86 -9.84 -6.88
C ALA A 260 20.24 -8.85 -5.88
N ALA A 261 19.42 -9.35 -4.96
CA ALA A 261 18.84 -8.56 -3.87
C ALA A 261 18.58 -9.46 -2.64
N PRO A 262 19.61 -9.80 -1.85
CA PRO A 262 19.51 -10.76 -0.75
C PRO A 262 18.43 -10.41 0.27
N ILE A 263 18.26 -9.13 0.61
CA ILE A 263 17.21 -8.68 1.56
C ILE A 263 15.82 -9.09 1.07
N LEU A 264 15.56 -9.00 -0.23
CA LEU A 264 14.26 -9.35 -0.80
C LEU A 264 14.09 -10.87 -0.87
N TRP A 265 15.10 -11.59 -1.35
CA TRP A 265 14.96 -12.97 -1.78
C TRP A 265 15.45 -14.01 -0.79
N GLN A 266 16.47 -13.69 0.04
CA GLN A 266 17.07 -14.62 1.00
C GLN A 266 16.65 -14.37 2.44
N TYR A 267 16.52 -13.09 2.83
CA TYR A 267 16.32 -12.73 4.25
C TYR A 267 14.86 -12.47 4.63
N GLY A 268 13.92 -12.74 3.75
CA GLY A 268 12.51 -12.89 4.08
C GLY A 268 11.62 -11.69 3.81
N ALA A 269 12.11 -10.60 3.19
CA ALA A 269 11.22 -9.50 2.80
C ALA A 269 10.15 -9.96 1.79
N CYS A 270 10.54 -10.74 0.78
CA CYS A 270 9.62 -11.38 -0.17
C CYS A 270 9.69 -12.91 -0.09
N ALA A 271 10.86 -13.47 0.11
CA ALA A 271 11.09 -14.92 0.15
C ALA A 271 12.27 -15.29 1.03
N ARG A 272 12.48 -16.59 1.24
CA ARG A 272 13.66 -17.19 1.93
C ARG A 272 14.28 -18.23 1.02
N LEU A 273 14.78 -17.78 -0.13
CA LEU A 273 15.53 -18.61 -1.06
C LEU A 273 16.96 -18.85 -0.56
N LYS A 274 17.55 -19.96 -0.98
CA LYS A 274 18.98 -20.20 -0.75
C LYS A 274 19.80 -19.25 -1.63
N LYS A 275 21.06 -19.02 -1.22
CA LYS A 275 22.03 -18.27 -2.01
C LYS A 275 22.21 -18.93 -3.37
N GLY A 276 22.19 -18.14 -4.45
CA GLY A 276 22.31 -18.60 -5.83
C GLY A 276 21.06 -19.30 -6.40
N GLU A 277 19.95 -19.38 -5.65
CA GLU A 277 18.70 -19.94 -6.15
C GLU A 277 17.99 -18.94 -7.06
N PRO A 278 17.48 -19.36 -8.27
CA PRO A 278 16.72 -18.47 -9.14
C PRO A 278 15.39 -18.04 -8.52
N ILE A 279 14.98 -16.79 -8.80
CA ILE A 279 13.70 -16.25 -8.31
C ILE A 279 12.50 -16.65 -9.19
N ASP A 280 12.71 -17.45 -10.22
CA ASP A 280 11.73 -17.76 -11.27
C ASP A 280 10.37 -18.22 -10.71
N LYS A 281 10.36 -19.09 -9.69
CA LYS A 281 9.14 -19.55 -9.04
C LYS A 281 8.34 -18.45 -8.35
N LEU A 282 8.96 -17.30 -8.04
CA LEU A 282 8.31 -16.16 -7.43
C LEU A 282 7.71 -15.20 -8.46
N LEU A 283 8.00 -15.39 -9.74
CA LEU A 283 7.51 -14.54 -10.82
C LEU A 283 6.10 -14.91 -11.28
N TYR A 284 5.55 -16.01 -10.76
CA TYR A 284 4.25 -16.56 -11.14
C TYR A 284 3.33 -16.70 -9.93
N ASP A 285 2.06 -16.92 -10.19
CA ASP A 285 1.00 -17.39 -9.30
C ASP A 285 1.05 -16.89 -7.85
N GLY A 286 0.37 -15.78 -7.59
CA GLY A 286 0.15 -15.27 -6.25
C GLY A 286 1.35 -14.65 -5.54
N TYR A 287 2.57 -14.76 -6.09
CA TYR A 287 3.73 -14.06 -5.54
C TYR A 287 3.93 -12.68 -6.13
N SER A 288 3.68 -12.53 -7.41
CA SER A 288 3.94 -11.28 -8.11
C SER A 288 2.87 -10.95 -9.13
N THR A 289 2.80 -9.70 -9.50
CA THR A 289 1.93 -9.20 -10.56
C THR A 289 2.65 -8.18 -11.41
N ILE A 290 2.15 -7.98 -12.62
CA ILE A 290 2.46 -6.84 -13.48
C ILE A 290 1.20 -6.02 -13.65
N SER A 291 1.31 -4.71 -13.69
CA SER A 291 0.15 -3.82 -13.66
C SER A 291 0.13 -2.88 -14.85
N LEU A 292 -1.07 -2.70 -15.40
CA LEU A 292 -1.38 -1.64 -16.36
C LEU A 292 -2.16 -0.54 -15.65
N ARG A 293 -1.79 0.71 -15.86
CA ARG A 293 -2.50 1.88 -15.32
C ARG A 293 -2.99 2.79 -16.45
N GLY A 294 -4.22 3.27 -16.32
CA GLY A 294 -4.76 4.34 -17.12
C GLY A 294 -5.02 5.61 -16.29
N ALA A 295 -4.92 6.78 -16.88
CA ALA A 295 -5.21 8.04 -16.19
C ALA A 295 -6.70 8.40 -16.32
N LEU A 296 -7.36 8.68 -15.20
CA LEU A 296 -8.80 8.98 -15.07
C LEU A 296 -9.28 10.32 -15.68
N ARG A 297 -8.43 11.10 -16.32
CA ARG A 297 -8.81 12.42 -16.88
C ARG A 297 -9.38 12.39 -18.32
N MET A 298 -9.80 11.23 -18.81
CA MET A 298 -10.32 11.05 -20.16
C MET A 298 -11.63 11.83 -20.43
N ARG A 299 -12.45 11.98 -19.41
CA ARG A 299 -13.80 12.58 -19.52
C ARG A 299 -13.83 14.03 -20.05
N LYS A 300 -12.81 14.84 -19.73
CA LYS A 300 -12.73 16.24 -20.17
C LYS A 300 -12.29 16.43 -21.63
N VAL A 301 -11.73 15.41 -22.26
CA VAL A 301 -11.24 15.51 -23.64
C VAL A 301 -12.29 15.06 -24.65
N HIS A 302 -13.12 14.08 -24.30
CA HIS A 302 -14.26 13.66 -25.12
C HIS A 302 -15.51 14.49 -24.87
N ASP A 303 -15.75 15.00 -23.66
CA ASP A 303 -16.79 15.97 -23.39
C ASP A 303 -16.27 17.35 -23.77
N ARG A 304 -16.35 17.72 -25.04
CA ARG A 304 -16.51 19.16 -25.37
C ARG A 304 -17.72 19.62 -24.56
N PRO A 305 -17.68 20.78 -23.86
CA PRO A 305 -18.83 21.26 -23.15
C PRO A 305 -19.97 21.36 -24.15
N GLN A 306 -20.91 20.42 -24.07
CA GLN A 306 -22.24 20.66 -24.60
C GLN A 306 -22.71 21.91 -23.88
N PRO A 307 -23.15 22.95 -24.57
CA PRO A 307 -23.71 24.11 -23.92
C PRO A 307 -24.79 23.60 -22.95
N TYR A 308 -24.69 24.04 -21.71
CA TYR A 308 -25.68 23.74 -20.69
C TYR A 308 -27.07 23.83 -21.29
N GLY A 309 -27.88 22.78 -21.12
CA GLY A 309 -29.27 22.82 -21.51
C GLY A 309 -29.97 24.01 -20.83
N PRO A 310 -31.16 24.43 -21.28
CA PRO A 310 -31.83 25.69 -20.88
C PRO A 310 -32.09 25.83 -19.37
N HIS A 311 -31.75 24.83 -18.54
CA HIS A 311 -31.90 24.84 -17.09
C HIS A 311 -30.60 24.61 -16.30
N GLY A 312 -29.41 24.76 -16.92
CA GLY A 312 -28.12 24.73 -16.21
C GLY A 312 -27.70 23.38 -15.62
N HIS A 313 -28.40 22.29 -15.92
CA HIS A 313 -28.04 20.97 -15.48
C HIS A 313 -27.25 20.22 -16.56
N PRO A 314 -26.14 19.52 -16.21
CA PRO A 314 -25.44 18.69 -17.18
C PRO A 314 -26.36 17.57 -17.66
N VAL A 315 -26.62 17.51 -18.96
CA VAL A 315 -27.30 16.38 -19.58
C VAL A 315 -26.38 15.15 -19.43
N ARG A 316 -26.85 14.14 -18.72
CA ARG A 316 -26.16 12.84 -18.68
C ARG A 316 -26.44 12.12 -20.00
N PRO A 317 -25.45 11.79 -20.84
CA PRO A 317 -25.66 10.90 -21.96
C PRO A 317 -26.04 9.50 -21.45
N ALA A 318 -27.08 8.90 -22.04
CA ALA A 318 -27.52 7.55 -21.72
C ALA A 318 -26.46 6.47 -22.01
N ASP A 319 -25.44 6.79 -22.82
CA ASP A 319 -24.37 5.88 -23.24
C ASP A 319 -23.22 5.72 -22.23
N ASN A 320 -23.23 6.47 -21.12
CA ASN A 320 -22.19 6.38 -20.10
C ASN A 320 -22.22 5.08 -19.31
N ALA A 321 -23.35 4.39 -19.20
CA ALA A 321 -23.47 3.16 -18.43
C ALA A 321 -22.71 1.97 -19.07
N GLU A 322 -22.62 1.95 -20.41
CA GLU A 322 -21.89 0.90 -21.15
C GLU A 322 -20.37 1.15 -21.13
N ASN A 323 -19.97 2.40 -21.28
CA ASN A 323 -18.57 2.81 -21.17
C ASN A 323 -18.05 2.72 -19.72
N GLU A 324 -18.87 3.09 -18.72
CA GLU A 324 -18.55 2.88 -17.32
C GLU A 324 -18.51 1.38 -16.95
N ARG A 325 -19.39 0.55 -17.54
CA ARG A 325 -19.32 -0.92 -17.40
C ARG A 325 -18.08 -1.50 -18.07
N GLN A 326 -17.67 -1.02 -19.24
CA GLN A 326 -16.44 -1.50 -19.90
C GLN A 326 -15.18 -1.04 -19.15
N VAL A 327 -15.13 0.17 -18.64
CA VAL A 327 -14.02 0.65 -17.79
C VAL A 327 -14.07 0.01 -16.41
N GLN A 328 -15.24 -0.16 -15.81
CA GLN A 328 -15.41 -0.92 -14.56
C GLN A 328 -15.20 -2.44 -14.76
N THR A 329 -15.54 -2.98 -15.94
CA THR A 329 -15.18 -4.36 -16.30
C THR A 329 -13.68 -4.47 -16.53
N MET A 330 -13.01 -3.43 -17.01
CA MET A 330 -11.54 -3.36 -17.06
C MET A 330 -10.90 -3.11 -15.69
N GLU A 331 -11.56 -2.39 -14.78
CA GLU A 331 -11.13 -2.23 -13.38
C GLU A 331 -11.52 -3.44 -12.52
N GLY A 332 -12.68 -4.02 -12.73
CA GLY A 332 -13.16 -5.23 -12.02
C GLY A 332 -12.62 -6.54 -12.61
N SER A 333 -12.36 -6.59 -13.90
CA SER A 333 -11.62 -7.67 -14.57
C SER A 333 -10.12 -7.42 -14.62
N GLY A 334 -9.67 -6.29 -14.10
CA GLY A 334 -8.24 -5.94 -13.98
C GLY A 334 -7.44 -6.97 -13.19
N GLU A 335 -8.09 -7.76 -12.34
CA GLU A 335 -7.50 -8.97 -11.76
C GLU A 335 -7.47 -10.14 -12.75
N HIS A 336 -8.36 -10.16 -13.75
CA HIS A 336 -8.49 -11.27 -14.71
C HIS A 336 -7.88 -10.99 -16.09
N ARG A 337 -7.59 -9.73 -16.41
CA ARG A 337 -6.88 -9.33 -17.63
C ARG A 337 -5.54 -8.64 -17.36
N LEU A 338 -5.03 -8.70 -16.18
CA LEU A 338 -3.60 -8.64 -15.95
C LEU A 338 -3.04 -9.90 -16.61
N PHE A 339 -2.60 -9.78 -17.83
CA PHE A 339 -2.13 -10.82 -18.75
C PHE A 339 -1.57 -12.02 -17.98
N PRO A 340 -2.28 -13.15 -17.93
CA PRO A 340 -1.78 -14.31 -17.24
C PRO A 340 -0.51 -14.74 -17.97
N LEU A 341 0.61 -14.61 -17.30
CA LEU A 341 1.84 -15.20 -17.75
C LEU A 341 1.67 -16.71 -17.58
N ARG A 342 1.11 -17.36 -18.59
CA ARG A 342 1.01 -18.82 -18.61
C ARG A 342 2.42 -19.38 -18.59
N HIS A 343 2.62 -20.38 -17.76
CA HIS A 343 3.74 -21.29 -17.93
C HIS A 343 3.61 -21.88 -19.34
N PRO A 344 4.61 -21.83 -20.21
CA PRO A 344 4.63 -22.71 -21.39
C PRO A 344 4.57 -24.14 -20.87
N ALA A 345 3.65 -24.92 -21.40
CA ALA A 345 3.57 -26.34 -21.14
C ALA A 345 4.86 -27.04 -21.59
#